data_495041b100cdf9ed10aec58a675a2b33
#
_entry.id   495041b100cdf9ed10aec58a675a2b33
#
_cell.length_a   1.000
_cell.length_b   1.000
_cell.length_c   1.000
_cell.angle_alpha   90.00
_cell.angle_beta   90.00
_cell.angle_gamma   90.00
#
_symmetry.space_group_name_H-M   'P 1'
#
loop_
_entity.id
_entity.type
_entity.pdbx_description
1 polymer ?
#
loop_
_entity_poly.entity_id
_entity_poly.type
_entity_poly.pdbx_seq_one_letter_code
_entity_poly.pdbx_strand_id
1 'polypeptide(L)'
;MTVFNFAVKLPLLFTLDDLENAFDWICTLREDYSANSDIWRLRREWDSIKLSFLDQLNDGSYQFSLLDRYDIDGAMISLWSSQDMIVLKLIAAALQHRMRDHLPTSCYHLKGHGGLKKAVEHTAAALPNFQYVMRGDIKSYYESVHFDVLLSIIK
;
A
#
# COMPACT_ATOMS: atom_id res chain seq x y z
N MET A 1 22.19 4.10 -11.91
CA MET A 1 20.82 4.53 -11.63
C MET A 1 19.92 3.54 -12.38
N THR A 2 19.49 2.48 -11.70
CA THR A 2 18.79 1.36 -12.34
C THR A 2 17.29 1.68 -12.29
N VAL A 3 16.72 1.98 -13.44
CA VAL A 3 15.27 2.09 -13.61
C VAL A 3 14.73 0.67 -13.54
N PHE A 4 14.10 0.32 -12.44
CA PHE A 4 13.38 -0.96 -12.30
C PHE A 4 12.12 -0.90 -13.16
N ASN A 5 12.20 -1.48 -14.34
CA ASN A 5 11.05 -1.68 -15.21
C ASN A 5 10.28 -2.90 -14.69
N PHE A 6 9.35 -2.70 -13.75
CA PHE A 6 8.47 -3.76 -13.24
C PHE A 6 7.34 -4.01 -14.24
N ALA A 7 7.63 -4.78 -15.26
CA ALA A 7 6.59 -5.40 -16.07
C ALA A 7 6.04 -6.66 -15.35
N VAL A 8 5.50 -6.48 -14.16
CA VAL A 8 4.64 -7.52 -13.57
C VAL A 8 3.31 -7.43 -14.29
N LYS A 9 3.13 -8.28 -15.27
CA LYS A 9 1.85 -8.47 -15.97
C LYS A 9 0.91 -9.26 -15.06
N LEU A 10 0.58 -8.71 -13.89
CA LEU A 10 -0.61 -9.10 -13.15
C LEU A 10 -1.77 -8.49 -13.92
N PRO A 11 -2.76 -9.29 -14.38
CA PRO A 11 -3.98 -8.73 -14.96
C PRO A 11 -4.82 -8.12 -13.82
N LEU A 12 -4.34 -7.03 -13.25
CA LEU A 12 -5.10 -6.19 -12.36
C LEU A 12 -5.87 -5.23 -13.26
N LEU A 13 -7.14 -5.52 -13.48
CA LEU A 13 -8.05 -4.57 -14.12
C LEU A 13 -8.71 -3.77 -13.01
N PHE A 14 -8.50 -2.47 -13.03
CA PHE A 14 -9.14 -1.54 -12.12
C PHE A 14 -10.37 -0.93 -12.79
N THR A 15 -11.40 -0.71 -12.00
CA THR A 15 -12.61 0.01 -12.42
C THR A 15 -12.48 1.49 -12.11
N LEU A 16 -13.37 2.30 -12.71
CA LEU A 16 -13.43 3.72 -12.38
C LEU A 16 -13.79 3.92 -10.89
N ASP A 17 -14.67 3.07 -10.35
CA ASP A 17 -15.07 3.13 -8.94
C ASP A 17 -13.88 2.84 -8.00
N ASP A 18 -13.01 1.89 -8.35
CA ASP A 18 -11.79 1.62 -7.58
C ASP A 18 -10.88 2.85 -7.58
N LEU A 19 -10.74 3.49 -8.75
CA LEU A 19 -9.90 4.67 -8.92
C LEU A 19 -10.45 5.88 -8.13
N GLU A 20 -11.75 6.14 -8.20
CA GLU A 20 -12.41 7.21 -7.44
C GLU A 20 -12.29 6.98 -5.93
N ASN A 21 -12.50 5.77 -5.45
CA ASN A 21 -12.31 5.44 -4.04
C ASN A 21 -10.87 5.65 -3.57
N ALA A 22 -9.88 5.33 -4.41
CA ALA A 22 -8.48 5.57 -4.09
C ALA A 22 -8.11 7.06 -4.11
N PHE A 23 -8.72 7.84 -5.02
CA PHE A 23 -8.59 9.28 -5.08
C PHE A 23 -9.19 9.96 -3.84
N ASP A 24 -10.40 9.59 -3.43
CA ASP A 24 -11.04 10.12 -2.22
C ASP A 24 -10.21 9.81 -0.97
N TRP A 25 -9.64 8.60 -0.92
CA TRP A 25 -8.75 8.23 0.17
C TRP A 25 -7.52 9.13 0.25
N ILE A 26 -6.81 9.40 -0.86
CA ILE A 26 -5.63 10.28 -0.83
C ILE A 26 -6.00 11.73 -0.55
N CYS A 27 -7.16 12.18 -1.02
CA CYS A 27 -7.69 13.51 -0.74
C CYS A 27 -7.93 13.71 0.77
N THR A 28 -8.47 12.70 1.44
CA THR A 28 -8.67 12.72 2.89
C THR A 28 -7.33 12.63 3.63
N LEU A 29 -6.43 11.74 3.18
CA LEU A 29 -5.12 11.55 3.81
C LEU A 29 -4.26 12.81 3.79
N ARG A 30 -4.40 13.63 2.73
CA ARG A 30 -3.60 14.84 2.50
C ARG A 30 -4.41 16.13 2.61
N GLU A 31 -5.52 16.12 3.36
CA GLU A 31 -6.39 17.30 3.49
C GLU A 31 -5.71 18.50 4.14
N ASP A 32 -4.79 18.26 5.09
CA ASP A 32 -4.06 19.29 5.82
C ASP A 32 -2.69 19.64 5.21
N TYR A 33 -2.39 19.13 4.01
CA TYR A 33 -1.11 19.42 3.37
C TYR A 33 -1.03 20.88 2.90
N SER A 34 0.18 21.43 2.88
CA SER A 34 0.45 22.82 2.48
C SER A 34 -0.11 23.12 1.08
N ALA A 35 -0.46 24.39 0.83
CA ALA A 35 -1.06 24.83 -0.44
C ALA A 35 -0.19 24.53 -1.69
N ASN A 36 1.11 24.31 -1.51
CA ASN A 36 2.04 23.97 -2.59
C ASN A 36 2.15 22.47 -2.84
N SER A 37 1.41 21.64 -2.09
CA SER A 37 1.43 20.20 -2.28
C SER A 37 0.78 19.79 -3.60
N ASP A 38 1.30 18.72 -4.19
CA ASP A 38 0.84 18.11 -5.45
C ASP A 38 -0.63 17.68 -5.42
N ILE A 39 -1.17 17.36 -4.23
CA ILE A 39 -2.57 16.96 -4.06
C ILE A 39 -3.55 18.01 -4.55
N TRP A 40 -3.24 19.31 -4.38
CA TRP A 40 -4.14 20.38 -4.79
C TRP A 40 -4.21 20.54 -6.32
N ARG A 41 -3.09 20.30 -6.99
CA ARG A 41 -3.07 20.22 -8.45
C ARG A 41 -3.86 19.01 -8.93
N LEU A 42 -3.60 17.84 -8.35
CA LEU A 42 -4.28 16.60 -8.68
C LEU A 42 -5.81 16.73 -8.56
N ARG A 43 -6.30 17.36 -7.47
CA ARG A 43 -7.73 17.63 -7.27
C ARG A 43 -8.34 18.47 -8.38
N ARG A 44 -7.64 19.53 -8.81
CA ARG A 44 -8.14 20.41 -9.88
C ARG A 44 -8.19 19.74 -11.25
N GLU A 45 -7.23 18.87 -11.52
CA GLU A 45 -7.06 18.22 -12.81
C GLU A 45 -7.79 16.87 -12.89
N TRP A 46 -8.32 16.37 -11.77
CA TRP A 46 -8.82 15.00 -11.64
C TRP A 46 -9.80 14.61 -12.74
N ASP A 47 -10.86 15.39 -12.94
CA ASP A 47 -11.89 15.06 -13.93
C ASP A 47 -11.36 15.02 -15.37
N SER A 48 -10.29 15.74 -15.65
CA SER A 48 -9.66 15.74 -16.97
C SER A 48 -8.70 14.58 -17.20
N ILE A 49 -8.08 14.04 -16.12
CA ILE A 49 -7.02 13.03 -16.25
C ILE A 49 -7.48 11.62 -15.89
N LYS A 50 -8.52 11.43 -15.07
CA LYS A 50 -8.89 10.15 -14.47
C LYS A 50 -9.10 9.02 -15.47
N LEU A 51 -9.68 9.28 -16.63
CA LEU A 51 -9.91 8.24 -17.66
C LEU A 51 -8.59 7.81 -18.30
N SER A 52 -7.77 8.76 -18.72
CA SER A 52 -6.45 8.44 -19.28
C SER A 52 -5.52 7.78 -18.24
N PHE A 53 -5.68 8.15 -16.99
CA PHE A 53 -4.94 7.51 -15.88
C PHE A 53 -5.40 6.06 -15.69
N LEU A 54 -6.70 5.79 -15.72
CA LEU A 54 -7.24 4.44 -15.66
C LEU A 54 -6.75 3.56 -16.82
N ASP A 55 -6.72 4.12 -18.03
CA ASP A 55 -6.21 3.42 -19.22
C ASP A 55 -4.74 3.04 -19.04
N GLN A 56 -3.90 3.97 -18.57
CA GLN A 56 -2.47 3.70 -18.29
C GLN A 56 -2.25 2.63 -17.22
N LEU A 57 -3.13 2.55 -16.21
CA LEU A 57 -3.06 1.51 -15.20
C LEU A 57 -3.41 0.14 -15.78
N ASN A 58 -4.46 0.08 -16.61
CA ASN A 58 -4.98 -1.17 -17.14
C ASN A 58 -4.13 -1.72 -18.30
N ASP A 59 -3.48 -0.86 -19.07
CA ASP A 59 -2.56 -1.27 -20.14
C ASP A 59 -1.11 -1.50 -19.64
N GLY A 60 -0.83 -1.09 -18.39
CA GLY A 60 0.49 -1.24 -17.77
C GLY A 60 1.53 -0.22 -18.23
N SER A 61 1.10 0.88 -18.87
CA SER A 61 2.00 1.95 -19.33
C SER A 61 2.32 2.98 -18.25
N TYR A 62 1.63 2.93 -17.10
CA TYR A 62 1.86 3.85 -15.99
C TYR A 62 3.31 3.74 -15.47
N GLN A 63 3.95 4.88 -15.28
CA GLN A 63 5.29 4.97 -14.73
C GLN A 63 5.28 5.79 -13.44
N PHE A 64 5.86 5.22 -12.38
CA PHE A 64 6.04 5.91 -11.12
C PHE A 64 6.98 7.10 -11.26
N SER A 65 6.65 8.19 -10.59
CA SER A 65 7.50 9.37 -10.49
C SER A 65 8.72 9.11 -9.59
N LEU A 66 9.69 10.00 -9.67
CA LEU A 66 10.79 10.01 -8.71
C LEU A 66 10.25 10.38 -7.32
N LEU A 67 10.79 9.71 -6.29
CA LEU A 67 10.47 10.03 -4.91
C LEU A 67 10.99 11.43 -4.54
N ASP A 68 10.13 12.23 -3.95
CA ASP A 68 10.52 13.47 -3.31
C ASP A 68 11.27 13.16 -2.00
N ARG A 69 12.43 13.76 -1.82
CA ARG A 69 13.27 13.53 -0.65
C ARG A 69 13.34 14.78 0.21
N TYR A 70 13.06 14.61 1.49
CA TYR A 70 13.09 15.68 2.49
C TYR A 70 14.05 15.29 3.61
N ASP A 71 14.90 16.23 4.03
CA ASP A 71 15.67 16.09 5.27
C ASP A 71 14.83 16.72 6.40
N ILE A 72 14.46 15.89 7.35
CA ILE A 72 13.74 16.33 8.56
C ILE A 72 14.58 15.91 9.76
N ASP A 73 15.18 16.90 10.42
CA ASP A 73 16.03 16.70 11.60
C ASP A 73 17.20 15.70 11.38
N GLY A 74 17.78 15.70 10.17
CA GLY A 74 18.87 14.78 9.78
C GLY A 74 18.39 13.39 9.32
N ALA A 75 17.10 13.15 9.28
CA ALA A 75 16.52 11.92 8.71
C ALA A 75 16.00 12.17 7.29
N MET A 76 16.52 11.43 6.31
CA MET A 76 16.03 11.48 4.93
C MET A 76 14.70 10.73 4.80
N ILE A 77 13.63 11.49 4.56
CA ILE A 77 12.29 10.92 4.30
C ILE A 77 12.01 10.99 2.81
N SER A 78 11.57 9.88 2.23
CA SER A 78 11.14 9.80 0.83
C SER A 78 9.63 9.72 0.75
N LEU A 79 9.02 10.59 -0.02
CA LEU A 79 7.57 10.65 -0.21
C LEU A 79 7.19 10.32 -1.66
N TRP A 80 6.15 9.51 -1.80
CA TRP A 80 5.51 9.28 -3.07
C TRP A 80 4.63 10.47 -3.48
N SER A 81 4.53 10.73 -4.78
CA SER A 81 3.54 11.68 -5.30
C SER A 81 2.11 11.24 -4.94
N SER A 82 1.16 12.19 -4.93
CA SER A 82 -0.26 11.86 -4.67
C SER A 82 -0.80 10.88 -5.71
N GLN A 83 -0.37 10.98 -6.95
CA GLN A 83 -0.78 10.09 -8.03
C GLN A 83 -0.22 8.68 -7.85
N ASP A 84 1.06 8.56 -7.49
CA ASP A 84 1.69 7.27 -7.18
C ASP A 84 1.03 6.58 -5.97
N MET A 85 0.63 7.37 -4.98
CA MET A 85 -0.08 6.84 -3.80
C MET A 85 -1.44 6.24 -4.14
N ILE A 86 -2.15 6.77 -5.15
CA ILE A 86 -3.38 6.15 -5.67
C ILE A 86 -3.05 4.77 -6.23
N VAL A 87 -2.02 4.65 -7.06
CA VAL A 87 -1.61 3.37 -7.65
C VAL A 87 -1.24 2.35 -6.59
N LEU A 88 -0.43 2.75 -5.61
CA LEU A 88 -0.07 1.89 -4.48
C LEU A 88 -1.30 1.43 -3.67
N LYS A 89 -2.28 2.32 -3.49
CA LYS A 89 -3.54 1.99 -2.81
C LYS A 89 -4.36 0.96 -3.58
N LEU A 90 -4.47 1.12 -4.89
CA LEU A 90 -5.16 0.17 -5.78
C LEU A 90 -4.50 -1.21 -5.76
N ILE A 91 -3.17 -1.25 -5.90
CA ILE A 91 -2.40 -2.51 -5.83
C ILE A 91 -2.59 -3.18 -4.47
N ALA A 92 -2.48 -2.42 -3.37
CA ALA A 92 -2.66 -2.96 -2.04
C ALA A 92 -4.07 -3.53 -1.81
N ALA A 93 -5.11 -2.86 -2.33
CA ALA A 93 -6.49 -3.34 -2.24
C ALA A 93 -6.69 -4.64 -3.04
N ALA A 94 -6.15 -4.70 -4.26
CA ALA A 94 -6.21 -5.88 -5.11
C ALA A 94 -5.46 -7.08 -4.51
N LEU A 95 -4.26 -6.85 -3.97
CA LEU A 95 -3.49 -7.88 -3.27
C LEU A 95 -4.22 -8.38 -2.03
N GLN A 96 -4.76 -7.48 -1.21
CA GLN A 96 -5.52 -7.85 -0.02
C GLN A 96 -6.72 -8.72 -0.36
N HIS A 97 -7.43 -8.41 -1.45
CA HIS A 97 -8.56 -9.22 -1.91
C HIS A 97 -8.12 -10.62 -2.33
N ARG A 98 -7.06 -10.73 -3.15
CA ARG A 98 -6.54 -12.02 -3.65
C ARG A 98 -5.93 -12.88 -2.54
N MET A 99 -5.27 -12.26 -1.57
CA MET A 99 -4.57 -12.98 -0.50
C MET A 99 -5.48 -13.35 0.68
N ARG A 100 -6.72 -12.87 0.68
CA ARG A 100 -7.65 -13.05 1.83
C ARG A 100 -7.72 -14.49 2.32
N ASP A 101 -7.90 -15.44 1.39
CA ASP A 101 -8.11 -16.85 1.71
C ASP A 101 -6.80 -17.59 2.05
N HIS A 102 -5.65 -16.96 1.77
CA HIS A 102 -4.32 -17.49 2.07
C HIS A 102 -3.74 -16.95 3.38
N LEU A 103 -4.35 -15.90 3.94
CA LEU A 103 -3.86 -15.26 5.16
C LEU A 103 -4.56 -15.84 6.39
N PRO A 104 -3.79 -16.25 7.42
CA PRO A 104 -4.38 -16.81 8.63
C PRO A 104 -5.23 -15.77 9.35
N THR A 105 -6.29 -16.23 10.02
CA THR A 105 -7.19 -15.38 10.80
C THR A 105 -6.50 -14.66 11.95
N SER A 106 -5.32 -15.11 12.34
CA SER A 106 -4.45 -14.47 13.34
C SER A 106 -3.67 -13.25 12.84
N CYS A 107 -3.78 -12.91 11.55
CA CYS A 107 -3.23 -11.64 11.01
C CYS A 107 -4.15 -10.46 11.38
N TYR A 108 -4.20 -10.09 12.65
CA TYR A 108 -5.13 -9.09 13.18
C TYR A 108 -4.98 -7.67 12.61
N HIS A 109 -3.81 -7.33 12.06
CA HIS A 109 -3.57 -6.02 11.44
C HIS A 109 -4.31 -5.82 10.11
N LEU A 110 -4.88 -6.87 9.54
CA LEU A 110 -5.63 -6.79 8.29
C LEU A 110 -7.06 -6.27 8.53
N LYS A 111 -7.55 -5.46 7.59
CA LYS A 111 -8.92 -4.93 7.65
C LYS A 111 -9.93 -6.08 7.75
N GLY A 112 -10.80 -6.04 8.75
CA GLY A 112 -11.81 -7.07 8.99
C GLY A 112 -11.37 -8.20 9.93
N HIS A 113 -10.09 -8.27 10.34
CA HIS A 113 -9.57 -9.29 11.26
C HIS A 113 -9.65 -8.90 12.75
N GLY A 114 -10.25 -7.74 13.06
CA GLY A 114 -10.57 -7.31 14.44
C GLY A 114 -9.50 -6.48 15.13
N GLY A 115 -8.35 -6.25 14.50
CA GLY A 115 -7.32 -5.33 14.99
C GLY A 115 -6.71 -5.71 16.34
N LEU A 116 -6.10 -4.73 17.00
CA LEU A 116 -5.43 -4.91 18.30
C LEU A 116 -6.35 -5.48 19.37
N LYS A 117 -7.59 -5.04 19.42
CA LYS A 117 -8.56 -5.52 20.43
C LYS A 117 -8.74 -7.03 20.35
N LYS A 118 -9.01 -7.56 19.17
CA LYS A 118 -9.19 -8.99 18.96
C LYS A 118 -7.90 -9.79 19.19
N ALA A 119 -6.73 -9.22 18.85
CA ALA A 119 -5.45 -9.83 19.15
C ALA A 119 -5.24 -10.01 20.65
N VAL A 120 -5.53 -8.98 21.45
CA VAL A 120 -5.44 -9.03 22.91
C VAL A 120 -6.42 -10.04 23.49
N GLU A 121 -7.69 -10.00 23.08
CA GLU A 121 -8.73 -10.95 23.54
C GLU A 121 -8.34 -12.40 23.25
N HIS A 122 -7.86 -12.68 22.04
CA HIS A 122 -7.43 -14.02 21.66
C HIS A 122 -6.21 -14.49 22.45
N THR A 123 -5.23 -13.60 22.61
CA THR A 123 -4.03 -13.90 23.40
C THR A 123 -4.38 -14.17 24.87
N ALA A 124 -5.22 -13.34 25.48
CA ALA A 124 -5.65 -13.52 26.85
C ALA A 124 -6.40 -14.84 27.06
N ALA A 125 -7.25 -15.23 26.12
CA ALA A 125 -7.99 -16.50 26.17
C ALA A 125 -7.07 -17.72 25.97
N ALA A 126 -6.00 -17.59 25.18
CA ALA A 126 -5.09 -18.68 24.89
C ALA A 126 -4.03 -18.90 25.98
N LEU A 127 -3.58 -17.83 26.64
CA LEU A 127 -2.49 -17.86 27.65
C LEU A 127 -2.62 -18.97 28.71
N PRO A 128 -3.79 -19.21 29.33
CA PRO A 128 -3.90 -20.26 30.36
C PRO A 128 -3.61 -21.69 29.87
N ASN A 129 -3.62 -21.91 28.55
CA ASN A 129 -3.40 -23.22 27.95
C ASN A 129 -1.94 -23.51 27.64
N PHE A 130 -1.02 -22.56 27.87
CA PHE A 130 0.38 -22.69 27.53
C PHE A 130 1.29 -22.41 28.75
N GLN A 131 2.35 -23.21 28.90
CA GLN A 131 3.35 -23.02 29.94
C GLN A 131 4.39 -21.94 29.59
N TYR A 132 4.58 -21.67 28.29
CA TYR A 132 5.61 -20.75 27.80
C TYR A 132 5.01 -19.82 26.75
N VAL A 133 5.51 -18.59 26.73
CA VAL A 133 5.18 -17.56 25.73
C VAL A 133 6.47 -17.11 25.07
N MET A 134 6.49 -17.09 23.75
CA MET A 134 7.58 -16.52 22.97
C MET A 134 7.09 -15.28 22.23
N ARG A 135 7.86 -14.18 22.32
CA ARG A 135 7.67 -13.00 21.50
C ARG A 135 8.84 -12.91 20.52
N GLY A 136 8.55 -12.91 19.24
CA GLY A 136 9.53 -12.73 18.17
C GLY A 136 9.24 -11.48 17.36
N ASP A 137 10.29 -10.86 16.85
CA ASP A 137 10.20 -9.76 15.89
C ASP A 137 11.31 -9.93 14.85
N ILE A 138 11.04 -9.50 13.61
CA ILE A 138 11.99 -9.61 12.51
C ILE A 138 12.79 -8.31 12.45
N LYS A 139 14.07 -8.38 12.80
CA LYS A 139 14.97 -7.23 12.71
C LYS A 139 15.12 -6.80 11.25
N SER A 140 15.02 -5.49 11.01
CA SER A 140 15.19 -4.90 9.67
C SER A 140 14.32 -5.58 8.60
N TYR A 141 13.05 -5.82 8.91
CA TYR A 141 12.13 -6.57 8.05
C TYR A 141 12.17 -6.10 6.59
N TYR A 142 11.98 -4.79 6.36
CA TYR A 142 11.91 -4.24 4.99
C TYR A 142 13.24 -4.32 4.24
N GLU A 143 14.37 -4.16 4.94
CA GLU A 143 15.71 -4.22 4.35
C GLU A 143 16.12 -5.67 4.05
N SER A 144 15.56 -6.64 4.75
CA SER A 144 15.86 -8.07 4.59
C SER A 144 15.01 -8.77 3.53
N VAL A 145 14.00 -8.10 2.95
CA VAL A 145 13.15 -8.69 1.92
C VAL A 145 13.92 -8.85 0.60
N HIS A 146 14.08 -10.10 0.17
CA HIS A 146 14.61 -10.42 -1.15
C HIS A 146 13.48 -10.32 -2.19
N PHE A 147 13.49 -9.25 -2.97
CA PHE A 147 12.42 -8.96 -3.96
C PHE A 147 12.23 -10.09 -4.97
N ASP A 148 13.30 -10.74 -5.43
CA ASP A 148 13.20 -11.85 -6.38
C ASP A 148 12.41 -13.04 -5.80
N VAL A 149 12.63 -13.34 -4.50
CA VAL A 149 11.89 -14.39 -3.79
C VAL A 149 10.43 -13.97 -3.63
N LEU A 150 10.17 -12.73 -3.19
CA LEU A 150 8.80 -12.22 -3.05
C LEU A 150 8.03 -12.29 -4.37
N LEU A 151 8.63 -11.83 -5.46
CA LEU A 151 8.01 -11.87 -6.79
C LEU A 151 7.76 -13.30 -7.29
N SER A 152 8.60 -14.27 -6.90
CA SER A 152 8.39 -15.67 -7.26
C SER A 152 7.18 -16.31 -6.54
N ILE A 153 6.85 -15.80 -5.35
CA ILE A 153 5.71 -16.28 -4.55
C ILE A 153 4.37 -15.68 -5.03
N ILE A 154 4.42 -14.44 -5.54
CA ILE A 154 3.20 -13.72 -5.97
C ILE A 154 2.77 -14.13 -7.40
N LYS A 155 3.64 -14.76 -8.19
CA LYS A 155 3.32 -15.29 -9.52
C LYS A 155 2.40 -16.51 -9.46
#